data_e075659b8e9fe25e894734a4e24faaef
#
_entry.id   e075659b8e9fe25e894734a4e24faaef
#
_cell.length_a   1.000
_cell.length_b   1.000
_cell.length_c   1.000
_cell.angle_alpha   90.00
_cell.angle_beta   90.00
_cell.angle_gamma   90.00
#
_symmetry.space_group_name_H-M   'P 1'
#
loop_
_entity.id
_entity.type
_entity.pdbx_description
1 polymer ?
#
loop_
_entity_poly.entity_id
_entity_poly.type
_entity_poly.pdbx_seq_one_letter_code
_entity_poly.pdbx_strand_id
1 'polypeptide(L)'
;MKKLYEKNELWFALLWIFIYCAVSIPIRGKLGDESIGMAAGLFVIAAGIFVFVKKYHLEEKYGLVKWTGKAGDYLFFIPMFILMTGNLWGGFAMAYDGMGQVFAVISMLLIGFIEEMIFRGFLFRILLKKDPVPVAVTIS
;
A
#
# COMPACT_ATOMS: atom_id res chain seq x y z
N MET A 1 -8.10 6.47 17.90
CA MET A 1 -7.72 5.42 16.99
C MET A 1 -7.58 4.05 17.67
N LYS A 2 -6.80 3.88 18.77
CA LYS A 2 -6.68 2.58 19.46
C LYS A 2 -8.03 2.00 19.90
N LYS A 3 -8.87 2.78 20.56
CA LYS A 3 -10.22 2.36 21.00
C LYS A 3 -11.12 1.89 19.86
N LEU A 4 -11.01 2.52 18.68
CA LEU A 4 -11.77 2.11 17.48
C LEU A 4 -11.22 0.79 16.91
N TYR A 5 -9.90 0.64 16.87
CA TYR A 5 -9.24 -0.58 16.45
C TYR A 5 -9.59 -1.78 17.35
N GLU A 6 -9.56 -1.60 18.68
CA GLU A 6 -9.90 -2.64 19.64
C GLU A 6 -11.40 -2.99 19.67
N LYS A 7 -12.27 -2.01 19.42
CA LYS A 7 -13.72 -2.19 19.42
C LYS A 7 -14.23 -2.81 18.13
N ASN A 8 -13.70 -2.36 16.99
CA ASN A 8 -14.13 -2.84 15.68
C ASN A 8 -13.05 -2.60 14.62
N GLU A 9 -12.25 -3.62 14.38
CA GLU A 9 -11.16 -3.58 13.39
C GLU A 9 -11.69 -3.25 11.98
N LEU A 10 -12.92 -3.67 11.62
CA LEU A 10 -13.52 -3.40 10.31
C LEU A 10 -13.76 -1.90 10.09
N TRP A 11 -14.37 -1.22 11.08
CA TRP A 11 -14.57 0.22 11.00
C TRP A 11 -13.26 0.99 10.94
N PHE A 12 -12.22 0.47 11.58
CA PHE A 12 -10.88 1.04 11.49
C PHE A 12 -10.31 0.91 10.06
N ALA A 13 -10.45 -0.24 9.42
CA ALA A 13 -10.03 -0.43 8.02
C ALA A 13 -10.80 0.48 7.07
N LEU A 14 -12.13 0.55 7.20
CA LEU A 14 -12.99 1.44 6.40
C LEU A 14 -12.63 2.91 6.59
N LEU A 15 -12.27 3.33 7.81
CA LEU A 15 -11.80 4.69 8.07
C LEU A 15 -10.52 5.02 7.27
N TRP A 16 -9.55 4.10 7.23
CA TRP A 16 -8.33 4.30 6.45
C TRP A 16 -8.59 4.33 4.95
N ILE A 17 -9.50 3.48 4.44
CA ILE A 17 -9.96 3.53 3.05
C ILE A 17 -10.58 4.90 2.76
N PHE A 18 -11.47 5.38 3.64
CA PHE A 18 -12.10 6.68 3.48
C PHE A 18 -11.09 7.83 3.47
N ILE A 19 -10.12 7.83 4.40
CA ILE A 19 -9.05 8.84 4.45
C ILE A 19 -8.23 8.80 3.16
N TYR A 20 -7.83 7.61 2.70
CA TYR A 20 -7.07 7.44 1.47
C TYR A 20 -7.83 8.00 0.26
N CYS A 21 -9.10 7.64 0.08
CA CYS A 21 -9.93 8.15 -1.01
C CYS A 21 -10.18 9.66 -0.92
N ALA A 22 -10.46 10.17 0.29
CA ALA A 22 -10.72 11.60 0.50
C ALA A 22 -9.51 12.49 0.23
N VAL A 23 -8.30 11.96 0.37
CA VAL A 23 -7.06 12.68 0.06
C VAL A 23 -6.65 12.46 -1.41
N SER A 24 -6.62 11.21 -1.88
CA SER A 24 -6.08 10.88 -3.20
C SER A 24 -6.96 11.36 -4.36
N ILE A 25 -8.29 11.20 -4.25
CA ILE A 25 -9.21 11.55 -5.36
C ILE A 25 -9.16 13.06 -5.70
N PRO A 26 -9.34 14.00 -4.75
CA PRO A 26 -9.31 15.41 -5.08
C PRO A 26 -7.93 15.93 -5.50
N ILE A 27 -6.85 15.38 -4.94
CA ILE A 27 -5.50 15.79 -5.33
C ILE A 27 -5.20 15.29 -6.73
N ARG A 28 -5.48 14.03 -7.05
CA ARG A 28 -5.31 13.46 -8.39
C ARG A 28 -6.11 14.25 -9.45
N GLY A 29 -7.36 14.59 -9.15
CA GLY A 29 -8.23 15.33 -10.08
C GLY A 29 -7.81 16.77 -10.33
N LYS A 30 -7.08 17.42 -9.41
CA LYS A 30 -6.67 18.82 -9.53
C LYS A 30 -5.21 19.01 -9.94
N LEU A 31 -4.32 18.18 -9.45
CA LEU A 31 -2.87 18.36 -9.54
C LEU A 31 -2.15 17.27 -10.36
N GLY A 32 -2.83 16.17 -10.65
CA GLY A 32 -2.24 15.01 -11.31
C GLY A 32 -1.41 14.09 -10.37
N ASP A 33 -1.05 12.93 -10.90
CA ASP A 33 -0.27 11.92 -10.14
C ASP A 33 1.22 12.30 -10.02
N GLU A 34 1.71 13.15 -10.92
CA GLU A 34 3.07 13.66 -10.98
C GLU A 34 3.35 14.82 -10.02
N SER A 35 2.34 15.25 -9.27
CA SER A 35 2.48 16.42 -8.40
C SER A 35 3.16 16.10 -7.08
N ILE A 36 3.95 17.05 -6.59
CA ILE A 36 4.49 17.00 -5.22
C ILE A 36 3.38 16.94 -4.17
N GLY A 37 2.21 17.55 -4.45
CA GLY A 37 1.04 17.51 -3.57
C GLY A 37 0.49 16.11 -3.40
N MET A 38 0.47 15.30 -4.47
CA MET A 38 0.07 13.90 -4.42
C MET A 38 1.06 13.08 -3.60
N ALA A 39 2.35 13.18 -3.90
CA ALA A 39 3.40 12.48 -3.17
C ALA A 39 3.39 12.85 -1.67
N ALA A 40 3.25 14.13 -1.33
CA ALA A 40 3.19 14.59 0.06
C ALA A 40 1.94 14.08 0.80
N GLY A 41 0.76 14.14 0.18
CA GLY A 41 -0.48 13.63 0.76
C GLY A 41 -0.42 12.14 1.06
N LEU A 42 0.07 11.35 0.10
CA LEU A 42 0.28 9.91 0.28
C LEU A 42 1.34 9.60 1.35
N PHE A 43 2.42 10.38 1.39
CA PHE A 43 3.45 10.22 2.43
C PHE A 43 2.89 10.43 3.83
N VAL A 44 2.03 11.43 4.03
CA VAL A 44 1.38 11.68 5.33
C VAL A 44 0.50 10.49 5.74
N ILE A 45 -0.25 9.91 4.81
CA ILE A 45 -1.08 8.72 5.07
C ILE A 45 -0.19 7.52 5.42
N ALA A 46 0.83 7.24 4.61
CA ALA A 46 1.76 6.13 4.83
C ALA A 46 2.48 6.27 6.18
N ALA A 47 2.96 7.47 6.52
CA ALA A 47 3.57 7.77 7.81
C ALA A 47 2.57 7.57 8.97
N GLY A 48 1.30 7.98 8.81
CA GLY A 48 0.25 7.77 9.80
C GLY A 48 0.00 6.27 10.07
N ILE A 49 -0.08 5.46 9.03
CA ILE A 49 -0.22 4.00 9.14
C ILE A 49 1.02 3.40 9.82
N PHE A 50 2.22 3.78 9.38
CA PHE A 50 3.48 3.27 9.93
C PHE A 50 3.64 3.60 11.42
N VAL A 51 3.40 4.86 11.79
CA VAL A 51 3.44 5.32 13.20
C VAL A 51 2.40 4.57 14.04
N PHE A 52 1.20 4.36 13.50
CA PHE A 52 0.17 3.58 14.20
C PHE A 52 0.63 2.15 14.47
N VAL A 53 1.13 1.45 13.45
CA VAL A 53 1.60 0.06 13.57
C VAL A 53 2.75 -0.03 14.57
N LYS A 54 3.73 0.86 14.47
CA LYS A 54 4.90 0.89 15.36
C LYS A 54 4.55 1.23 16.80
N LYS A 55 3.69 2.23 17.01
CA LYS A 55 3.27 2.66 18.35
C LYS A 55 2.53 1.57 19.14
N TYR A 56 1.82 0.70 18.45
CA TYR A 56 1.04 -0.37 19.07
C TYR A 56 1.67 -1.75 18.96
N HIS A 57 2.95 -1.81 18.54
CA HIS A 57 3.72 -3.06 18.39
C HIS A 57 3.00 -4.11 17.55
N LEU A 58 2.45 -3.67 16.41
CA LEU A 58 1.71 -4.52 15.48
C LEU A 58 2.57 -4.96 14.28
N GLU A 59 3.88 -4.74 14.34
CA GLU A 59 4.81 -5.05 13.24
C GLU A 59 4.76 -6.53 12.84
N GLU A 60 4.78 -7.44 13.82
CA GLU A 60 4.67 -8.88 13.57
C GLU A 60 3.31 -9.25 12.96
N LYS A 61 2.24 -8.60 13.45
CA LYS A 61 0.89 -8.85 12.95
C LYS A 61 0.74 -8.47 11.48
N TYR A 62 1.42 -7.42 11.04
CA TYR A 62 1.30 -6.89 9.67
C TYR A 62 2.52 -7.20 8.78
N GLY A 63 3.44 -8.03 9.25
CA GLY A 63 4.59 -8.47 8.48
C GLY A 63 5.67 -7.41 8.29
N LEU A 64 5.67 -6.33 9.09
CA LEU A 64 6.70 -5.29 9.10
C LEU A 64 7.88 -5.67 10.03
N VAL A 65 8.28 -6.92 9.99
CA VAL A 65 9.41 -7.44 10.76
C VAL A 65 10.68 -7.47 9.92
N LYS A 66 11.83 -7.61 10.58
CA LYS A 66 13.11 -7.76 9.88
C LYS A 66 13.08 -8.99 8.98
N TRP A 67 13.61 -8.82 7.80
CA TRP A 67 13.80 -9.91 6.86
C TRP A 67 14.70 -10.99 7.45
N THR A 68 14.14 -12.19 7.59
CA THR A 68 14.83 -13.36 8.13
C THR A 68 15.11 -14.43 7.07
N GLY A 69 14.54 -14.29 5.86
CA GLY A 69 14.74 -15.22 4.74
C GLY A 69 16.12 -15.10 4.10
N LYS A 70 16.62 -16.18 3.53
CA LYS A 70 17.81 -16.19 2.69
C LYS A 70 17.43 -15.64 1.30
N ALA A 71 18.35 -14.92 0.65
CA ALA A 71 18.11 -14.38 -0.71
C ALA A 71 17.66 -15.48 -1.70
N GLY A 72 18.15 -16.73 -1.53
CA GLY A 72 17.75 -17.87 -2.34
C GLY A 72 16.27 -18.23 -2.26
N ASP A 73 15.61 -17.97 -1.13
CA ASP A 73 14.20 -18.28 -0.93
C ASP A 73 13.28 -17.41 -1.79
N TYR A 74 13.83 -16.32 -2.35
CA TYR A 74 13.11 -15.35 -3.19
C TYR A 74 13.40 -15.48 -4.70
N LEU A 75 14.17 -16.49 -5.10
CA LEU A 75 14.47 -16.72 -6.52
C LEU A 75 13.22 -16.97 -7.36
N PHE A 76 12.14 -17.46 -6.77
CA PHE A 76 10.86 -17.66 -7.47
C PHE A 76 10.19 -16.33 -7.89
N PHE A 77 10.60 -15.19 -7.34
CA PHE A 77 10.13 -13.87 -7.80
C PHE A 77 10.82 -13.39 -9.09
N ILE A 78 11.95 -14.01 -9.50
CA ILE A 78 12.70 -13.60 -10.71
C ILE A 78 11.81 -13.62 -11.97
N PRO A 79 11.06 -14.70 -12.28
CA PRO A 79 10.18 -14.70 -13.44
C PRO A 79 9.14 -13.58 -13.41
N MET A 80 8.56 -13.30 -12.21
CA MET A 80 7.62 -12.21 -12.03
C MET A 80 8.27 -10.85 -12.24
N PHE A 81 9.49 -10.65 -11.75
CA PHE A 81 10.25 -9.41 -11.96
C PHE A 81 10.58 -9.20 -13.45
N ILE A 82 10.97 -10.25 -14.17
CA ILE A 82 11.20 -10.20 -15.63
C ILE A 82 9.92 -9.79 -16.36
N LEU A 83 8.76 -10.36 -16.00
CA LEU A 83 7.47 -9.99 -16.61
C LEU A 83 7.10 -8.54 -16.31
N MET A 84 7.33 -8.05 -15.10
CA MET A 84 7.09 -6.65 -14.73
C MET A 84 7.94 -5.67 -15.53
N THR A 85 9.16 -6.06 -15.90
CA THR A 85 10.04 -5.23 -16.73
C THR A 85 9.72 -5.31 -18.22
N GLY A 86 8.76 -6.12 -18.63
CA GLY A 86 8.40 -6.32 -20.05
C GLY A 86 8.07 -5.03 -20.79
N ASN A 87 7.45 -4.07 -20.13
CA ASN A 87 7.16 -2.75 -20.70
C ASN A 87 8.41 -1.92 -21.03
N LEU A 88 9.56 -2.23 -20.42
CA LEU A 88 10.84 -1.56 -20.69
C LEU A 88 11.50 -2.10 -21.97
N TRP A 89 11.09 -3.28 -22.44
CA TRP A 89 11.70 -3.95 -23.62
C TRP A 89 11.24 -3.33 -24.94
N GLY A 90 10.06 -2.66 -24.94
CA GLY A 90 9.55 -1.91 -26.09
C GLY A 90 10.10 -0.50 -26.24
N GLY A 91 10.99 -0.07 -25.35
CA GLY A 91 11.54 1.28 -25.31
C GLY A 91 11.16 2.05 -24.03
N PHE A 92 12.01 3.00 -23.65
CA PHE A 92 11.78 3.87 -22.50
C PHE A 92 10.94 5.06 -22.96
N ALA A 93 9.65 5.09 -22.62
CA ALA A 93 8.81 6.27 -22.77
C ALA A 93 8.55 6.87 -21.38
N MET A 94 9.01 8.09 -21.13
CA MET A 94 8.67 8.82 -19.92
C MET A 94 7.28 9.43 -20.10
N ALA A 95 6.38 9.17 -19.13
CA ALA A 95 5.03 9.73 -19.13
C ALA A 95 5.01 11.20 -18.72
N TYR A 96 6.00 11.63 -17.94
CA TYR A 96 6.14 12.98 -17.39
C TYR A 96 7.57 13.47 -17.52
N ASP A 97 7.73 14.81 -17.60
CA ASP A 97 9.04 15.43 -17.73
C ASP A 97 9.73 15.60 -16.37
N GLY A 98 11.04 15.38 -16.34
CA GLY A 98 11.95 15.71 -15.25
C GLY A 98 11.49 15.29 -13.87
N MET A 99 11.25 16.23 -12.96
CA MET A 99 10.85 15.97 -11.57
C MET A 99 9.44 15.39 -11.44
N GLY A 100 8.55 15.62 -12.39
CA GLY A 100 7.22 15.01 -12.41
C GLY A 100 7.28 13.49 -12.46
N GLN A 101 8.20 12.92 -13.26
CA GLN A 101 8.42 11.48 -13.32
C GLN A 101 8.88 10.91 -11.96
N VAL A 102 9.74 11.63 -11.24
CA VAL A 102 10.21 11.20 -9.91
C VAL A 102 9.05 11.19 -8.91
N PHE A 103 8.24 12.24 -8.88
CA PHE A 103 7.07 12.29 -8.00
C PHE A 103 6.01 11.24 -8.34
N ALA A 104 5.79 10.95 -9.62
CA ALA A 104 4.91 9.88 -10.07
C ALA A 104 5.38 8.50 -9.57
N VAL A 105 6.68 8.20 -9.67
CA VAL A 105 7.26 6.93 -9.15
C VAL A 105 7.11 6.85 -7.64
N ILE A 106 7.43 7.92 -6.91
CA ILE A 106 7.26 7.99 -5.44
C ILE A 106 5.79 7.77 -5.07
N SER A 107 4.87 8.44 -5.76
CA SER A 107 3.43 8.29 -5.52
C SER A 107 2.97 6.85 -5.75
N MET A 108 3.40 6.20 -6.82
CA MET A 108 3.08 4.79 -7.09
C MET A 108 3.58 3.84 -6.00
N LEU A 109 4.80 4.03 -5.50
CA LEU A 109 5.35 3.23 -4.41
C LEU A 109 4.56 3.42 -3.11
N LEU A 110 4.18 4.66 -2.81
CA LEU A 110 3.37 4.99 -1.63
C LEU A 110 1.95 4.42 -1.74
N ILE A 111 1.32 4.52 -2.93
CA ILE A 111 0.03 3.89 -3.20
C ILE A 111 0.10 2.39 -2.94
N GLY A 112 1.05 1.70 -3.55
CA GLY A 112 1.24 0.26 -3.36
C GLY A 112 1.41 -0.12 -1.88
N PHE A 113 2.22 0.63 -1.12
CA PHE A 113 2.39 0.41 0.30
C PHE A 113 1.09 0.64 1.09
N ILE A 114 0.39 1.74 0.83
CA ILE A 114 -0.87 2.09 1.52
C ILE A 114 -1.95 1.04 1.24
N GLU A 115 -2.12 0.67 -0.03
CA GLU A 115 -3.10 -0.33 -0.45
C GLU A 115 -2.79 -1.70 0.16
N GLU A 116 -1.54 -2.14 0.12
CA GLU A 116 -1.13 -3.40 0.76
C GLU A 116 -1.44 -3.41 2.25
N MET A 117 -1.14 -2.32 2.97
CA MET A 117 -1.42 -2.21 4.40
C MET A 117 -2.91 -2.16 4.71
N ILE A 118 -3.71 -1.44 3.93
CA ILE A 118 -5.14 -1.31 4.16
C ILE A 118 -5.88 -2.59 3.78
N PHE A 119 -5.68 -3.09 2.55
CA PHE A 119 -6.45 -4.22 2.04
C PHE A 119 -5.94 -5.54 2.60
N ARG A 120 -4.65 -5.83 2.48
CA ARG A 120 -4.08 -7.10 2.94
C ARG A 120 -3.75 -7.09 4.44
N GLY A 121 -3.26 -5.97 4.96
CA GLY A 121 -2.97 -5.81 6.39
C GLY A 121 -4.24 -5.76 7.24
N PHE A 122 -5.06 -4.75 7.05
CA PHE A 122 -6.22 -4.52 7.91
C PHE A 122 -7.44 -5.32 7.46
N LEU A 123 -7.95 -5.10 6.25
CA LEU A 123 -9.23 -5.64 5.81
C LEU A 123 -9.23 -7.16 5.67
N PHE A 124 -8.30 -7.72 4.93
CA PHE A 124 -8.24 -9.16 4.67
C PHE A 124 -8.11 -10.00 5.95
N ARG A 125 -7.27 -9.58 6.91
CA ARG A 125 -7.10 -10.27 8.19
C ARG A 125 -8.36 -10.27 9.04
N ILE A 126 -9.16 -9.21 8.97
CA ILE A 126 -10.42 -9.12 9.69
C ILE A 126 -11.44 -10.09 9.11
N LEU A 127 -11.50 -10.15 7.79
CA LEU A 127 -12.41 -11.04 7.08
C LEU A 127 -12.05 -12.50 7.33
N LEU A 128 -10.77 -12.86 7.35
CA LEU A 128 -10.29 -14.20 7.71
C LEU A 128 -10.69 -14.63 9.13
N LYS A 129 -10.87 -13.70 10.06
CA LYS A 129 -11.35 -14.04 11.42
C LYS A 129 -12.84 -14.40 11.45
N LYS A 130 -13.64 -13.88 10.51
CA LYS A 130 -15.09 -14.12 10.47
C LYS A 130 -15.44 -15.37 9.67
N ASP A 131 -14.84 -15.54 8.48
CA ASP A 131 -15.10 -16.68 7.60
C ASP A 131 -13.84 -17.04 6.79
N PRO A 132 -13.09 -18.08 7.21
CA PRO A 132 -11.70 -18.26 6.74
C PRO A 132 -11.55 -18.73 5.29
N VAL A 133 -12.54 -19.33 4.66
CA VAL A 133 -12.35 -19.96 3.34
C VAL A 133 -13.02 -19.21 2.18
N PRO A 134 -14.32 -18.88 2.20
CA PRO A 134 -14.95 -18.24 1.04
C PRO A 134 -14.50 -16.80 0.83
N VAL A 135 -14.12 -16.10 1.91
CA VAL A 135 -13.70 -14.71 1.83
C VAL A 135 -12.29 -14.57 1.26
N ALA A 136 -11.37 -15.50 1.58
CA ALA A 136 -10.02 -15.50 1.03
C ALA A 136 -10.01 -15.68 -0.50
N VAL A 137 -10.94 -16.49 -1.03
CA VAL A 137 -11.06 -16.78 -2.47
C VAL A 137 -11.75 -15.65 -3.25
N THR A 138 -12.62 -14.87 -2.58
CA THR A 138 -13.40 -13.82 -3.28
C THR A 138 -12.64 -12.49 -3.39
N ILE A 139 -11.58 -12.29 -2.57
CA ILE A 139 -10.84 -11.02 -2.47
C ILE A 139 -9.41 -11.15 -3.05
N SER A 140 -8.95 -12.36 -3.30
CA SER A 140 -7.68 -12.62 -4.00
C SER A 140 -7.84 -12.56 -5.52
#